data_ebda3acd92e60b9df838ac841b86fd5a
#
_entry.id   ebda3acd92e60b9df838ac841b86fd5a
#
_cell.length_a   1.000
_cell.length_b   1.000
_cell.length_c   1.000
_cell.angle_alpha   90.00
_cell.angle_beta   90.00
_cell.angle_gamma   90.00
#
_symmetry.space_group_name_H-M   'P 1'
#
loop_
_entity.id
_entity.type
_entity.pdbx_description
1 polymer ?
#
loop_
_entity_poly.entity_id
_entity_poly.type
_entity_poly.pdbx_seq_one_letter_code
_entity_poly.pdbx_strand_id
1 'polypeptide(L)'
;AKIVEHLDKDIDSTKAGDEILMGMYFLADKGIVDRLIKAANRWVKIRIIFDRSRDAFGMSTNGLPNKPVSKKLKKKTKNKIEIKWYFTNNEQYHTKITLIKKTDGNVIIQTGSANLIKKNIRGYIMDANFRILTNKDSKLTRDIYTYFARLWENKDGLFTVNFDDEP
;
A
#
# COMPACT_ATOMS: atom_id res chain seq x y z
N ALA A 1 -12.37 6.26 13.29
CA ALA A 1 -11.44 5.42 14.04
C ALA A 1 -10.06 6.05 14.03
N LYS A 2 -9.35 6.08 15.16
CA LYS A 2 -8.03 6.76 15.31
C LYS A 2 -6.97 6.34 14.28
N ILE A 3 -7.03 5.10 13.83
CA ILE A 3 -6.07 4.54 12.85
C ILE A 3 -6.08 5.32 11.53
N VAL A 4 -7.27 5.62 11.01
CA VAL A 4 -7.42 6.35 9.75
C VAL A 4 -6.99 7.78 9.87
N GLU A 5 -7.33 8.43 11.00
CA GLU A 5 -6.95 9.82 11.24
C GLU A 5 -5.43 10.00 11.24
N HIS A 6 -4.69 9.02 11.78
CA HIS A 6 -3.24 9.04 11.73
C HIS A 6 -2.70 8.80 10.33
N LEU A 7 -3.20 7.79 9.61
CA LEU A 7 -2.76 7.52 8.26
C LEU A 7 -3.08 8.69 7.31
N ASP A 8 -4.27 9.25 7.44
CA ASP A 8 -4.68 10.44 6.68
C ASP A 8 -3.69 11.60 6.89
N LYS A 9 -3.39 11.93 8.16
CA LYS A 9 -2.45 12.99 8.52
C LYS A 9 -1.03 12.68 8.04
N ASP A 10 -0.59 11.44 8.16
CA ASP A 10 0.75 11.02 7.74
C ASP A 10 0.93 11.17 6.22
N ILE A 11 -0.07 10.73 5.42
CA ILE A 11 -0.05 10.94 3.97
C ILE A 11 -0.14 12.41 3.61
N ASP A 12 -1.03 13.18 4.25
CA ASP A 12 -1.20 14.61 3.98
C ASP A 12 0.07 15.42 4.32
N SER A 13 0.85 14.98 5.32
CA SER A 13 2.12 15.61 5.72
C SER A 13 3.30 15.35 4.78
N THR A 14 3.12 14.49 3.76
CA THR A 14 4.20 14.22 2.79
C THR A 14 4.42 15.38 1.83
N LYS A 15 5.65 15.56 1.39
CA LYS A 15 6.08 16.60 0.42
C LYS A 15 6.90 16.00 -0.72
N ALA A 16 7.20 16.80 -1.71
CA ALA A 16 8.03 16.38 -2.83
C ALA A 16 9.35 15.73 -2.36
N GLY A 17 9.68 14.58 -2.94
CA GLY A 17 10.86 13.78 -2.59
C GLY A 17 10.64 12.77 -1.47
N ASP A 18 9.56 12.89 -0.67
CA ASP A 18 9.18 11.81 0.26
C ASP A 18 8.75 10.56 -0.51
N GLU A 19 8.77 9.42 0.17
CA GLU A 19 8.43 8.12 -0.43
C GLU A 19 7.36 7.39 0.39
N ILE A 20 6.42 6.76 -0.29
CA ILE A 20 5.43 5.86 0.29
C ILE A 20 5.56 4.48 -0.35
N LEU A 21 5.81 3.45 0.47
CA LEU A 21 5.75 2.05 0.08
C LEU A 21 4.54 1.40 0.74
N MET A 22 3.74 0.69 -0.05
CA MET A 22 2.55 -0.01 0.46
C MET A 22 2.51 -1.45 -0.02
N GLY A 23 2.27 -2.38 0.92
CA GLY A 23 1.84 -3.74 0.62
C GLY A 23 0.42 -3.92 1.15
N MET A 24 -0.55 -4.18 0.26
CA MET A 24 -1.96 -4.16 0.66
C MET A 24 -2.76 -5.33 0.11
N TYR A 25 -3.44 -6.02 1.04
CA TYR A 25 -4.44 -7.00 0.67
C TYR A 25 -5.66 -6.31 0.03
N PHE A 26 -6.31 -5.37 0.73
CA PHE A 26 -7.41 -4.57 0.18
C PHE A 26 -7.25 -3.07 0.45
N LEU A 27 -7.43 -2.28 -0.60
CA LEU A 27 -7.50 -0.82 -0.54
C LEU A 27 -8.73 -0.33 -1.33
N ALA A 28 -9.70 0.25 -0.64
CA ALA A 28 -10.88 0.86 -1.28
C ALA A 28 -11.45 2.07 -0.54
N ASP A 29 -10.84 2.50 0.57
CA ASP A 29 -11.29 3.75 1.22
C ASP A 29 -11.02 4.94 0.33
N LYS A 30 -12.10 5.65 -0.03
CA LYS A 30 -12.04 6.80 -0.93
C LYS A 30 -11.12 7.90 -0.40
N GLY A 31 -11.15 8.15 0.91
CA GLY A 31 -10.33 9.18 1.54
C GLY A 31 -8.85 8.92 1.38
N ILE A 32 -8.41 7.69 1.64
CA ILE A 32 -7.01 7.28 1.47
C ILE A 32 -6.60 7.31 -0.01
N VAL A 33 -7.42 6.77 -0.90
CA VAL A 33 -7.15 6.79 -2.35
C VAL A 33 -6.97 8.21 -2.88
N ASP A 34 -7.85 9.14 -2.49
CA ASP A 34 -7.78 10.53 -2.94
C ASP A 34 -6.53 11.26 -2.36
N ARG A 35 -6.09 10.91 -1.13
CA ARG A 35 -4.84 11.43 -0.54
C ARG A 35 -3.60 10.90 -1.24
N LEU A 36 -3.56 9.63 -1.60
CA LEU A 36 -2.46 9.05 -2.38
C LEU A 36 -2.33 9.74 -3.75
N ILE A 37 -3.47 10.01 -4.42
CA ILE A 37 -3.48 10.77 -5.67
C ILE A 37 -2.90 12.17 -5.46
N LYS A 38 -3.34 12.89 -4.43
CA LYS A 38 -2.81 14.22 -4.10
C LYS A 38 -1.31 14.16 -3.76
N ALA A 39 -0.86 13.16 -3.01
CA ALA A 39 0.53 12.95 -2.66
C ALA A 39 1.41 12.74 -3.92
N ALA A 40 1.00 11.85 -4.83
CA ALA A 40 1.71 11.63 -6.08
C ALA A 40 1.75 12.89 -6.96
N ASN A 41 0.66 13.67 -6.99
CA ASN A 41 0.59 14.90 -7.77
C ASN A 41 1.45 16.05 -7.19
N ARG A 42 1.85 15.98 -5.92
CA ARG A 42 2.87 16.85 -5.31
C ARG A 42 4.27 16.22 -5.26
N TRP A 43 4.53 15.22 -6.12
CA TRP A 43 5.84 14.60 -6.32
C TRP A 43 6.34 13.74 -5.15
N VAL A 44 5.44 13.13 -4.39
CA VAL A 44 5.77 12.01 -3.51
C VAL A 44 5.94 10.75 -4.36
N LYS A 45 7.00 9.99 -4.15
CA LYS A 45 7.22 8.71 -4.83
C LYS A 45 6.36 7.65 -4.18
N ILE A 46 5.48 7.00 -4.93
CA ILE A 46 4.56 6.01 -4.38
C ILE A 46 4.68 4.70 -5.14
N ARG A 47 4.95 3.61 -4.43
CA ARG A 47 4.95 2.24 -4.94
C ARG A 47 4.02 1.37 -4.12
N ILE A 48 3.18 0.59 -4.80
CA ILE A 48 2.18 -0.26 -4.17
C ILE A 48 2.26 -1.67 -4.74
N ILE A 49 2.34 -2.67 -3.86
CA ILE A 49 2.11 -4.07 -4.21
C ILE A 49 0.73 -4.43 -3.71
N PHE A 50 -0.15 -4.82 -4.62
CA PHE A 50 -1.49 -5.27 -4.32
C PHE A 50 -1.61 -6.79 -4.41
N ASP A 51 -2.47 -7.37 -3.55
CA ASP A 51 -3.07 -8.66 -3.82
C ASP A 51 -3.94 -8.55 -5.09
N ARG A 52 -3.92 -9.58 -5.93
CA ARG A 52 -4.72 -9.61 -7.16
C ARG A 52 -6.22 -9.71 -6.90
N SER A 53 -6.61 -10.02 -5.66
CA SER A 53 -8.01 -10.16 -5.25
C SER A 53 -8.83 -11.08 -6.16
N ARG A 54 -8.22 -12.18 -6.65
CA ARG A 54 -8.95 -13.16 -7.45
C ARG A 54 -9.85 -14.02 -6.60
N ASP A 55 -9.33 -14.47 -5.45
CA ASP A 55 -10.03 -15.33 -4.53
C ASP A 55 -9.92 -14.79 -3.11
N ALA A 56 -11.04 -14.45 -2.52
CA ALA A 56 -11.12 -14.04 -1.13
C ALA A 56 -12.29 -14.77 -0.47
N PHE A 57 -12.06 -15.29 0.74
CA PHE A 57 -13.10 -15.97 1.52
C PHE A 57 -13.77 -17.16 0.80
N GLY A 58 -13.00 -17.87 -0.05
CA GLY A 58 -13.50 -18.99 -0.84
C GLY A 58 -14.41 -18.61 -2.01
N MET A 59 -14.43 -17.33 -2.38
CA MET A 59 -15.20 -16.81 -3.51
C MET A 59 -14.30 -16.04 -4.48
N SER A 60 -14.53 -16.19 -5.78
CA SER A 60 -13.87 -15.37 -6.78
C SER A 60 -14.36 -13.91 -6.68
N THR A 61 -13.44 -12.98 -6.49
CA THR A 61 -13.74 -11.55 -6.37
C THR A 61 -13.44 -10.78 -7.67
N ASN A 62 -12.95 -11.46 -8.70
CA ASN A 62 -12.63 -10.87 -10.00
C ASN A 62 -11.74 -9.59 -9.92
N GLY A 63 -10.85 -9.55 -8.93
CA GLY A 63 -9.95 -8.42 -8.71
C GLY A 63 -10.54 -7.28 -7.87
N LEU A 64 -11.74 -7.44 -7.32
CA LEU A 64 -12.32 -6.44 -6.41
C LEU A 64 -11.75 -6.58 -5.00
N PRO A 65 -11.48 -5.46 -4.30
CA PRO A 65 -11.68 -4.06 -4.74
C PRO A 65 -10.45 -3.44 -5.42
N ASN A 66 -9.30 -4.14 -5.49
CA ASN A 66 -8.03 -3.54 -5.87
C ASN A 66 -7.96 -3.12 -7.35
N LYS A 67 -8.56 -3.89 -8.26
CA LYS A 67 -8.49 -3.63 -9.71
C LYS A 67 -9.07 -2.26 -10.13
N PRO A 68 -10.29 -1.87 -9.75
CA PRO A 68 -10.80 -0.55 -10.07
C PRO A 68 -10.03 0.59 -9.37
N VAL A 69 -9.55 0.36 -8.15
CA VAL A 69 -8.75 1.35 -7.40
C VAL A 69 -7.40 1.59 -8.06
N SER A 70 -6.70 0.53 -8.44
CA SER A 70 -5.40 0.63 -9.11
C SER A 70 -5.50 1.37 -10.45
N LYS A 71 -6.54 1.09 -11.25
CA LYS A 71 -6.82 1.82 -12.48
C LYS A 71 -7.08 3.31 -12.22
N LYS A 72 -7.86 3.64 -11.17
CA LYS A 72 -8.09 5.04 -10.76
C LYS A 72 -6.78 5.72 -10.35
N LEU A 73 -5.95 5.07 -9.53
CA LEU A 73 -4.65 5.60 -9.10
C LEU A 73 -3.76 5.90 -10.30
N LYS A 74 -3.56 4.95 -11.20
CA LYS A 74 -2.76 5.12 -12.42
C LYS A 74 -3.27 6.28 -13.27
N LYS A 75 -4.56 6.27 -13.61
CA LYS A 75 -5.18 7.29 -14.47
C LYS A 75 -5.07 8.70 -13.88
N LYS A 76 -5.43 8.88 -12.60
CA LYS A 76 -5.48 10.21 -11.94
C LYS A 76 -4.11 10.79 -11.64
N THR A 77 -3.07 9.99 -11.64
CA THR A 77 -1.69 10.43 -11.39
C THR A 77 -0.84 10.43 -12.66
N LYS A 78 -1.41 10.12 -13.82
CA LYS A 78 -0.66 9.98 -15.09
C LYS A 78 0.53 9.02 -14.91
N ASN A 79 0.26 7.86 -14.31
CA ASN A 79 1.22 6.79 -14.01
C ASN A 79 2.33 7.14 -12.99
N LYS A 80 2.23 8.23 -12.24
CA LYS A 80 3.21 8.56 -11.19
C LYS A 80 3.20 7.56 -10.03
N ILE A 81 2.05 6.97 -9.72
CA ILE A 81 1.98 5.84 -8.77
C ILE A 81 2.35 4.58 -9.51
N GLU A 82 3.41 3.91 -9.05
CA GLU A 82 3.85 2.63 -9.57
C GLU A 82 3.12 1.50 -8.82
N ILE A 83 2.59 0.53 -9.57
CA ILE A 83 1.81 -0.57 -9.01
C ILE A 83 2.31 -1.88 -9.59
N LYS A 84 2.45 -2.88 -8.71
CA LYS A 84 2.65 -4.28 -9.08
C LYS A 84 1.59 -5.15 -8.41
N TRP A 85 1.27 -6.27 -9.05
CA TRP A 85 0.40 -7.29 -8.50
C TRP A 85 1.25 -8.39 -7.89
N TYR A 86 0.91 -8.82 -6.68
CA TYR A 86 1.50 -10.04 -6.15
C TYR A 86 1.00 -11.24 -6.96
N PHE A 87 1.91 -12.08 -7.40
CA PHE A 87 1.61 -13.28 -8.16
C PHE A 87 1.31 -14.42 -7.19
N THR A 88 0.03 -14.68 -6.96
CA THR A 88 -0.45 -15.41 -5.80
C THR A 88 -0.18 -16.90 -5.78
N ASN A 89 0.08 -17.57 -6.90
CA ASN A 89 0.30 -19.03 -6.95
C ASN A 89 -0.61 -19.83 -5.98
N ASN A 90 -1.90 -19.46 -5.91
CA ASN A 90 -2.91 -19.96 -4.96
C ASN A 90 -2.76 -19.49 -3.50
N GLU A 91 -1.88 -18.57 -3.18
CA GLU A 91 -1.78 -17.91 -1.87
C GLU A 91 -2.26 -16.47 -1.92
N GLN A 92 -2.68 -15.94 -0.77
CA GLN A 92 -3.12 -14.55 -0.64
C GLN A 92 -1.96 -13.68 -0.18
N TYR A 93 -1.75 -12.54 -0.81
CA TYR A 93 -0.88 -11.48 -0.30
C TYR A 93 -1.60 -10.71 0.81
N HIS A 94 -1.68 -11.31 2.00
CA HIS A 94 -2.48 -10.80 3.11
C HIS A 94 -1.78 -9.66 3.89
N THR A 95 -0.82 -9.00 3.26
CA THR A 95 -0.03 -7.91 3.85
C THR A 95 -0.84 -6.63 3.99
N LYS A 96 -0.60 -5.90 5.06
CA LYS A 96 -1.19 -4.58 5.35
C LYS A 96 -0.12 -3.72 5.99
N ILE A 97 0.74 -3.14 5.16
CA ILE A 97 1.84 -2.31 5.60
C ILE A 97 1.91 -1.03 4.77
N THR A 98 2.15 0.09 5.43
CA THR A 98 2.47 1.37 4.80
C THR A 98 3.72 1.91 5.47
N LEU A 99 4.74 2.21 4.69
CA LEU A 99 5.95 2.88 5.13
C LEU A 99 6.04 4.23 4.43
N ILE A 100 6.20 5.30 5.19
CA ILE A 100 6.40 6.66 4.70
C ILE A 100 7.79 7.11 5.13
N LYS A 101 8.68 7.31 4.17
CA LYS A 101 10.01 7.87 4.42
C LYS A 101 10.02 9.33 4.02
N LYS A 102 10.40 10.17 4.97
CA LYS A 102 10.57 11.61 4.78
C LYS A 102 11.97 11.94 4.26
N THR A 103 12.07 13.03 3.54
CA THR A 103 13.37 13.55 3.06
C THR A 103 14.33 13.93 4.20
N ASP A 104 13.81 14.23 5.40
CA ASP A 104 14.60 14.51 6.61
C ASP A 104 15.12 13.25 7.32
N GLY A 105 14.82 12.06 6.80
CA GLY A 105 15.25 10.78 7.38
C GLY A 105 14.28 10.16 8.38
N ASN A 106 13.21 10.85 8.75
CA ASN A 106 12.15 10.27 9.59
C ASN A 106 11.35 9.23 8.80
N VAL A 107 10.93 8.18 9.47
CA VAL A 107 10.13 7.10 8.89
C VAL A 107 8.91 6.81 9.77
N ILE A 108 7.77 6.69 9.13
CA ILE A 108 6.50 6.29 9.75
C ILE A 108 6.10 4.95 9.16
N ILE A 109 5.85 3.97 10.03
CA ILE A 109 5.40 2.64 9.61
C ILE A 109 4.02 2.42 10.23
N GLN A 110 3.07 2.03 9.40
CA GLN A 110 1.76 1.57 9.85
C GLN A 110 1.51 0.15 9.37
N THR A 111 1.16 -0.73 10.29
CA THR A 111 0.87 -2.14 10.00
C THR A 111 -0.13 -2.70 11.00
N GLY A 112 -0.78 -3.80 10.67
CA GLY A 112 -1.74 -4.47 11.54
C GLY A 112 -2.72 -5.34 10.78
N SER A 113 -3.90 -5.57 11.36
CA SER A 113 -4.92 -6.44 10.79
C SER A 113 -5.86 -5.73 9.81
N ALA A 114 -5.99 -4.41 9.90
CA ALA A 114 -6.98 -3.65 9.14
C ALA A 114 -6.67 -3.56 7.65
N ASN A 115 -7.61 -4.00 6.83
CA ASN A 115 -7.66 -3.60 5.43
C ASN A 115 -8.05 -2.11 5.30
N LEU A 116 -7.55 -1.44 4.28
CA LEU A 116 -7.90 -0.04 4.01
C LEU A 116 -9.22 0.07 3.22
N ILE A 117 -10.28 -0.54 3.78
CA ILE A 117 -11.65 -0.49 3.27
C ILE A 117 -12.59 0.07 4.34
N LYS A 118 -13.73 0.63 3.91
CA LYS A 118 -14.67 1.32 4.81
C LYS A 118 -15.05 0.49 6.05
N LYS A 119 -15.30 -0.82 5.89
CA LYS A 119 -15.68 -1.69 7.01
C LYS A 119 -14.65 -1.76 8.13
N ASN A 120 -13.36 -1.87 7.78
CA ASN A 120 -12.27 -1.98 8.75
C ASN A 120 -11.95 -0.63 9.40
N ILE A 121 -11.84 0.43 8.59
CA ILE A 121 -11.28 1.70 9.07
C ILE A 121 -12.32 2.69 9.61
N ARG A 122 -13.60 2.44 9.38
CA ARG A 122 -14.71 3.29 9.89
C ARG A 122 -15.40 2.72 11.14
N GLY A 123 -14.82 1.69 11.78
CA GLY A 123 -15.30 1.19 13.08
C GLY A 123 -16.35 0.08 13.03
N TYR A 124 -16.55 -0.58 11.90
CA TYR A 124 -17.48 -1.72 11.79
C TYR A 124 -16.82 -3.06 12.16
N ILE A 125 -15.48 -3.13 12.10
CA ILE A 125 -14.70 -4.31 12.45
C ILE A 125 -13.63 -3.85 13.46
N MET A 126 -13.43 -4.64 14.52
CA MET A 126 -12.36 -4.39 15.48
C MET A 126 -11.04 -4.93 14.92
N ASP A 127 -10.13 -4.02 14.65
CA ASP A 127 -8.79 -4.30 14.15
C ASP A 127 -7.73 -3.70 15.08
N ALA A 128 -6.58 -4.36 15.15
CA ALA A 128 -5.40 -3.86 15.86
C ALA A 128 -4.33 -3.41 14.86
N ASN A 129 -3.94 -2.16 14.96
CA ASN A 129 -2.88 -1.60 14.14
C ASN A 129 -1.85 -0.87 14.98
N PHE A 130 -0.63 -0.88 14.48
CA PHE A 130 0.51 -0.17 15.07
C PHE A 130 0.92 1.00 14.18
N ARG A 131 1.25 2.12 14.79
CA ARG A 131 1.94 3.24 14.15
C ARG A 131 3.29 3.42 14.85
N ILE A 132 4.35 3.20 14.11
CA ILE A 132 5.73 3.23 14.61
C ILE A 132 6.43 4.42 14.01
N LEU A 133 7.04 5.24 14.85
CA LEU A 133 7.90 6.35 14.46
C LEU A 133 9.35 5.90 14.62
N THR A 134 10.12 6.03 13.57
CA THR A 134 11.53 5.61 13.54
C THR A 134 12.31 6.46 12.55
N ASN A 135 13.48 6.01 12.14
CA ASN A 135 14.32 6.70 11.17
C ASN A 135 14.83 5.75 10.08
N LYS A 136 15.41 6.33 9.03
CA LYS A 136 15.92 5.59 7.86
C LYS A 136 16.99 4.55 8.19
N ASP A 137 17.76 4.77 9.28
CA ASP A 137 18.90 3.93 9.65
C ASP A 137 18.52 2.83 10.66
N SER A 138 17.26 2.76 11.09
CA SER A 138 16.79 1.72 11.99
C SER A 138 16.78 0.35 11.31
N LYS A 139 17.06 -0.70 12.11
CA LYS A 139 17.01 -2.07 11.59
C LYS A 139 15.64 -2.41 11.00
N LEU A 140 14.56 -2.00 11.68
CA LEU A 140 13.19 -2.22 11.22
C LEU A 140 12.94 -1.59 9.85
N THR A 141 13.38 -0.36 9.62
CA THR A 141 13.26 0.30 8.32
C THR A 141 13.99 -0.48 7.24
N ARG A 142 15.24 -0.88 7.51
CA ARG A 142 16.04 -1.65 6.55
C ARG A 142 15.40 -3.00 6.22
N ASP A 143 14.89 -3.70 7.22
CA ASP A 143 14.25 -5.01 7.04
C ASP A 143 12.99 -4.89 6.15
N ILE A 144 12.16 -3.86 6.38
CA ILE A 144 10.95 -3.61 5.56
C ILE A 144 11.34 -3.23 4.13
N TYR A 145 12.36 -2.37 3.95
CA TYR A 145 12.86 -2.05 2.62
C TYR A 145 13.39 -3.28 1.88
N THR A 146 14.16 -4.13 2.54
CA THR A 146 14.69 -5.37 1.96
C THR A 146 13.56 -6.30 1.54
N TYR A 147 12.56 -6.48 2.42
CA TYR A 147 11.37 -7.26 2.11
C TYR A 147 10.64 -6.70 0.88
N PHE A 148 10.34 -5.40 0.88
CA PHE A 148 9.62 -4.77 -0.22
C PHE A 148 10.42 -4.82 -1.53
N ALA A 149 11.73 -4.54 -1.48
CA ALA A 149 12.61 -4.57 -2.64
C ALA A 149 12.68 -5.97 -3.26
N ARG A 150 12.77 -7.02 -2.44
CA ARG A 150 12.77 -8.40 -2.94
C ARG A 150 11.50 -8.69 -3.77
N LEU A 151 10.34 -8.30 -3.27
CA LEU A 151 9.08 -8.48 -4.00
C LEU A 151 8.98 -7.57 -5.22
N TRP A 152 9.44 -6.32 -5.08
CA TRP A 152 9.35 -5.32 -6.13
C TRP A 152 10.29 -5.59 -7.29
N GLU A 153 11.56 -5.88 -7.00
CA GLU A 153 12.57 -6.19 -8.03
C GLU A 153 12.31 -7.53 -8.70
N ASN A 154 11.75 -8.48 -7.93
CA ASN A 154 11.28 -9.77 -8.42
C ASN A 154 12.31 -10.50 -9.30
N LYS A 155 13.58 -10.50 -8.89
CA LYS A 155 14.69 -11.06 -9.69
C LYS A 155 14.48 -12.54 -10.06
N ASP A 156 13.80 -13.27 -9.17
CA ASP A 156 13.52 -14.70 -9.38
C ASP A 156 12.24 -14.94 -10.20
N GLY A 157 11.49 -13.89 -10.55
CA GLY A 157 10.22 -13.99 -11.29
C GLY A 157 9.06 -14.63 -10.51
N LEU A 158 9.18 -14.79 -9.19
CA LEU A 158 8.27 -15.61 -8.38
C LEU A 158 7.19 -14.83 -7.63
N PHE A 159 7.34 -13.50 -7.47
CA PHE A 159 6.54 -12.76 -6.49
C PHE A 159 5.53 -11.80 -7.10
N THR A 160 5.93 -11.03 -8.11
CA THR A 160 5.09 -9.95 -8.63
C THR A 160 5.05 -9.94 -10.15
N VAL A 161 3.97 -9.39 -10.68
CA VAL A 161 3.86 -9.03 -12.11
C VAL A 161 3.59 -7.53 -12.23
N ASN A 162 3.97 -6.93 -13.37
CA ASN A 162 3.70 -5.52 -13.59
C ASN A 162 2.20 -5.25 -13.70
N PHE A 163 1.82 -4.01 -13.51
CA PHE A 163 0.42 -3.59 -13.55
C PHE A 163 -0.29 -3.98 -14.86
N ASP A 164 0.39 -3.79 -15.99
CA ASP A 164 -0.17 -4.06 -17.32
C ASP A 164 -0.09 -5.54 -17.73
N ASP A 165 0.67 -6.36 -17.01
CA ASP A 165 0.88 -7.79 -17.28
C ASP A 165 -0.09 -8.69 -16.47
N GLU A 166 -1.11 -8.11 -15.86
CA GLU A 166 -2.14 -8.87 -15.14
C GLU A 166 -2.93 -9.76 -16.12
N PRO A 167 -2.83 -11.07 -16.00
CA PRO A 167 -3.57 -11.99 -16.87
C PRO A 167 -5.06 -12.04 -16.55
#